data_1ae55adfb50e740936109148a2c6a923
#
_entry.id   1ae55adfb50e740936109148a2c6a923
#
_cell.length_a   1.000
_cell.length_b   1.000
_cell.length_c   1.000
_cell.angle_alpha   90.00
_cell.angle_beta   90.00
_cell.angle_gamma   90.00
#
_symmetry.space_group_name_H-M   'P 1'
#
loop_
_entity.id
_entity.type
_entity.pdbx_description
1 polymer ?
#
loop_
_entity_poly.entity_id
_entity_poly.type
_entity_poly.pdbx_seq_one_letter_code
_entity_poly.pdbx_strand_id
1 'polypeptide(L)'
;MNEYSEKHKLISVIVPIYKVEAYLRRGIDSILAQDYPNMEVILVDDGSPDNCGKICDEYAKKDNRIRVIHKPNGGLSSARNAGLDVAKGEYISFIDSDDSILPYMYSTMIKVIENNNLDIVTCGVQRIKPGEKIKETYGDGSVHIVDGREALIDCLANDGAAVWCKVYTKKAIGDIRFPVGRIFEDSATMYLFIANAEKVGHLNKVFYNYFYNSNSITQTSFAPKARWDYVLARKEAFEYSVAKNIPCIKECKSLYVKALLSCMTAVYACGTDSEKKMYKEKIIPELIKYKHDRDSYCKLNDKYKIWLRLSGNFNVIHIISAKISLFSKNCKKILR
;
A
#
# COMPACT_ATOMS: atom_id res chain seq x y z
N MET A 1 32.05 -18.53 -1.83
CA MET A 1 31.39 -17.26 -1.51
C MET A 1 32.38 -16.17 -1.85
N ASN A 2 32.01 -15.20 -2.69
CA ASN A 2 32.95 -14.17 -3.15
C ASN A 2 33.18 -13.14 -2.04
N GLU A 3 34.41 -12.75 -1.77
CA GLU A 3 34.77 -11.63 -0.85
C GLU A 3 34.00 -10.32 -1.09
N TYR A 4 33.42 -10.17 -2.29
CA TYR A 4 32.58 -9.03 -2.67
C TYR A 4 31.18 -9.06 -2.00
N SER A 5 30.66 -10.23 -1.64
CA SER A 5 29.34 -10.37 -0.99
C SER A 5 29.41 -10.13 0.53
N GLU A 6 30.56 -10.32 1.17
CA GLU A 6 30.71 -10.07 2.61
C GLU A 6 30.72 -8.59 2.99
N LYS A 7 30.95 -7.70 2.01
CA LYS A 7 30.99 -6.24 2.20
C LYS A 7 29.59 -5.58 2.11
N HIS A 8 28.60 -6.29 1.54
CA HIS A 8 27.25 -5.75 1.31
C HIS A 8 26.24 -6.48 2.17
N LYS A 9 25.45 -5.76 2.94
CA LYS A 9 24.37 -6.30 3.76
C LYS A 9 23.29 -6.93 2.88
N LEU A 10 22.69 -8.03 3.34
CA LEU A 10 21.66 -8.74 2.57
C LEU A 10 20.37 -7.93 2.46
N ILE A 11 19.79 -7.88 1.26
CA ILE A 11 18.42 -7.42 1.04
C ILE A 11 17.49 -8.60 0.73
N SER A 12 16.34 -8.68 1.44
CA SER A 12 15.26 -9.60 1.12
C SER A 12 14.18 -8.87 0.31
N VAL A 13 13.96 -9.30 -0.92
CA VAL A 13 12.93 -8.78 -1.81
C VAL A 13 11.72 -9.71 -1.76
N ILE A 14 10.62 -9.25 -1.17
CA ILE A 14 9.39 -10.02 -0.99
C ILE A 14 8.40 -9.69 -2.10
N VAL A 15 7.99 -10.71 -2.84
CA VAL A 15 7.08 -10.60 -3.99
C VAL A 15 5.83 -11.44 -3.72
N PRO A 16 4.70 -10.85 -3.29
CA PRO A 16 3.44 -11.56 -3.16
C PRO A 16 2.82 -11.81 -4.54
N ILE A 17 2.36 -13.04 -4.80
CA ILE A 17 1.93 -13.50 -6.13
C ILE A 17 0.55 -14.13 -6.03
N TYR A 18 -0.41 -13.61 -6.81
CA TYR A 18 -1.73 -14.22 -6.98
C TYR A 18 -2.40 -13.77 -8.29
N LYS A 19 -2.66 -14.70 -9.22
CA LYS A 19 -3.36 -14.45 -10.51
C LYS A 19 -2.73 -13.34 -11.36
N VAL A 20 -1.41 -13.39 -11.55
CA VAL A 20 -0.63 -12.37 -12.28
C VAL A 20 0.27 -12.98 -13.36
N GLU A 21 -0.07 -14.17 -13.87
CA GLU A 21 0.73 -14.93 -14.86
C GLU A 21 1.25 -14.08 -16.02
N ALA A 22 0.39 -13.20 -16.57
CA ALA A 22 0.73 -12.35 -17.71
C ALA A 22 1.85 -11.31 -17.42
N TYR A 23 2.08 -10.98 -16.14
CA TYR A 23 2.99 -9.91 -15.72
C TYR A 23 4.20 -10.42 -14.96
N LEU A 24 4.08 -11.60 -14.33
CA LEU A 24 5.00 -12.13 -13.33
C LEU A 24 6.45 -12.22 -13.83
N ARG A 25 6.66 -12.70 -15.06
CA ARG A 25 8.01 -12.83 -15.63
C ARG A 25 8.72 -11.47 -15.73
N ARG A 26 8.01 -10.44 -16.21
CA ARG A 26 8.57 -9.08 -16.27
C ARG A 26 9.00 -8.57 -14.89
N GLY A 27 8.17 -8.79 -13.87
CA GLY A 27 8.47 -8.39 -12.49
C GLY A 27 9.73 -9.08 -11.96
N ILE A 28 9.79 -10.42 -12.07
CA ILE A 28 10.93 -11.22 -11.60
C ILE A 28 12.20 -10.84 -12.38
N ASP A 29 12.15 -10.74 -13.71
CA ASP A 29 13.31 -10.39 -14.54
C ASP A 29 13.89 -9.03 -14.14
N SER A 30 13.03 -8.04 -13.82
CA SER A 30 13.46 -6.72 -13.40
C SER A 30 14.16 -6.73 -12.02
N ILE A 31 13.75 -7.64 -11.13
CA ILE A 31 14.40 -7.83 -9.82
C ILE A 31 15.75 -8.54 -10.00
N LEU A 32 15.81 -9.58 -10.83
CA LEU A 32 17.05 -10.33 -11.05
C LEU A 32 18.12 -9.52 -11.81
N ALA A 33 17.70 -8.51 -12.59
CA ALA A 33 18.57 -7.58 -13.31
C ALA A 33 19.19 -6.49 -12.43
N GLN A 34 18.90 -6.47 -11.11
CA GLN A 34 19.51 -5.50 -10.20
C GLN A 34 20.99 -5.78 -10.02
N ASP A 35 21.77 -4.71 -9.88
CA ASP A 35 23.24 -4.74 -9.73
C ASP A 35 23.71 -4.98 -8.29
N TYR A 36 22.78 -5.04 -7.32
CA TYR A 36 23.12 -5.26 -5.92
C TYR A 36 23.50 -6.72 -5.66
N PRO A 37 24.74 -7.00 -5.17
CA PRO A 37 25.30 -8.35 -5.22
C PRO A 37 24.75 -9.31 -4.15
N ASN A 38 24.29 -8.80 -2.99
CA ASN A 38 23.85 -9.63 -1.87
C ASN A 38 22.32 -9.51 -1.68
N MET A 39 21.58 -10.30 -2.46
CA MET A 39 20.12 -10.25 -2.52
C MET A 39 19.51 -11.65 -2.45
N GLU A 40 18.45 -11.82 -1.67
CA GLU A 40 17.52 -12.94 -1.77
C GLU A 40 16.16 -12.46 -2.28
N VAL A 41 15.51 -13.25 -3.12
CA VAL A 41 14.19 -12.97 -3.70
C VAL A 41 13.20 -14.02 -3.19
N ILE A 42 12.19 -13.59 -2.44
CA ILE A 42 11.21 -14.45 -1.82
C ILE A 42 9.90 -14.32 -2.61
N LEU A 43 9.65 -15.29 -3.50
CA LEU A 43 8.42 -15.38 -4.28
C LEU A 43 7.38 -16.13 -3.46
N VAL A 44 6.30 -15.46 -3.09
CA VAL A 44 5.23 -16.06 -2.29
C VAL A 44 4.00 -16.25 -3.15
N ASP A 45 3.84 -17.48 -3.68
CA ASP A 45 2.64 -17.89 -4.40
C ASP A 45 1.50 -18.18 -3.39
N ASP A 46 0.54 -17.27 -3.34
CA ASP A 46 -0.61 -17.31 -2.45
C ASP A 46 -1.75 -18.19 -3.01
N GLY A 47 -1.40 -19.39 -3.48
CA GLY A 47 -2.36 -20.36 -4.03
C GLY A 47 -2.96 -19.90 -5.35
N SER A 48 -2.15 -19.41 -6.28
CA SER A 48 -2.57 -18.96 -7.61
C SER A 48 -3.17 -20.12 -8.41
N PRO A 49 -4.37 -19.98 -8.99
CA PRO A 49 -4.99 -21.02 -9.81
C PRO A 49 -4.48 -21.07 -11.25
N ASP A 50 -3.69 -20.08 -11.68
CA ASP A 50 -3.02 -19.98 -12.98
C ASP A 50 -1.59 -20.58 -12.94
N ASN A 51 -0.76 -20.32 -13.95
CA ASN A 51 0.60 -20.87 -14.00
C ASN A 51 1.63 -20.13 -13.12
N CYS A 52 1.23 -19.18 -12.26
CA CYS A 52 2.18 -18.44 -11.43
C CYS A 52 3.09 -19.36 -10.61
N GLY A 53 2.56 -20.41 -9.96
CA GLY A 53 3.35 -21.33 -9.17
C GLY A 53 4.42 -22.04 -10.00
N LYS A 54 4.09 -22.53 -11.20
CA LYS A 54 5.05 -23.15 -12.13
C LYS A 54 6.13 -22.17 -12.57
N ILE A 55 5.76 -20.91 -12.84
CA ILE A 55 6.71 -19.84 -13.21
C ILE A 55 7.70 -19.62 -12.05
N CYS A 56 7.23 -19.53 -10.82
CA CYS A 56 8.10 -19.38 -9.66
C CYS A 56 9.12 -20.51 -9.56
N ASP A 57 8.69 -21.77 -9.72
CA ASP A 57 9.57 -22.94 -9.69
C ASP A 57 10.59 -22.95 -10.85
N GLU A 58 10.19 -22.50 -12.03
CA GLU A 58 11.10 -22.37 -13.18
C GLU A 58 12.23 -21.37 -12.89
N TYR A 59 11.91 -20.23 -12.24
CA TYR A 59 12.92 -19.23 -11.88
C TYR A 59 13.81 -19.71 -10.73
N ALA A 60 13.27 -20.38 -9.72
CA ALA A 60 14.05 -20.91 -8.61
C ALA A 60 15.07 -21.97 -9.05
N LYS A 61 14.77 -22.75 -10.12
CA LYS A 61 15.73 -23.68 -10.74
C LYS A 61 16.88 -22.99 -11.48
N LYS A 62 16.67 -21.75 -11.95
CA LYS A 62 17.65 -21.00 -12.75
C LYS A 62 18.52 -20.05 -11.92
N ASP A 63 18.01 -19.56 -10.77
CA ASP A 63 18.70 -18.56 -9.97
C ASP A 63 18.61 -18.93 -8.47
N ASN A 64 19.74 -19.19 -7.86
CA ASN A 64 19.85 -19.62 -6.47
C ASN A 64 19.55 -18.53 -5.44
N ARG A 65 19.41 -17.28 -5.84
CA ARG A 65 18.92 -16.18 -5.02
C ARG A 65 17.43 -16.30 -4.73
N ILE A 66 16.68 -17.11 -5.51
CA ILE A 66 15.22 -17.23 -5.41
C ILE A 66 14.84 -18.33 -4.41
N ARG A 67 13.96 -17.97 -3.50
CA ARG A 67 13.22 -18.89 -2.64
C ARG A 67 11.72 -18.78 -2.95
N VAL A 68 11.07 -19.90 -3.18
CA VAL A 68 9.61 -19.97 -3.43
C VAL A 68 8.91 -20.48 -2.17
N ILE A 69 7.76 -19.86 -1.87
CA ILE A 69 6.81 -20.32 -0.86
C ILE A 69 5.46 -20.51 -1.54
N HIS A 70 4.99 -21.76 -1.61
CA HIS A 70 3.62 -22.07 -2.01
C HIS A 70 2.76 -22.20 -0.76
N LYS A 71 1.61 -21.51 -0.72
CA LYS A 71 0.69 -21.58 0.41
C LYS A 71 -0.77 -21.51 -0.06
N PRO A 72 -1.72 -22.01 0.73
CA PRO A 72 -3.14 -21.77 0.45
C PRO A 72 -3.43 -20.26 0.42
N ASN A 73 -4.36 -19.84 -0.46
CA ASN A 73 -4.72 -18.43 -0.57
C ASN A 73 -5.18 -17.85 0.77
N GLY A 74 -4.51 -16.80 1.22
CA GLY A 74 -4.80 -16.06 2.44
C GLY A 74 -4.83 -14.55 2.24
N GLY A 75 -4.67 -14.10 0.97
CA GLY A 75 -4.64 -12.69 0.57
C GLY A 75 -3.28 -12.02 0.74
N LEU A 76 -3.18 -10.81 0.22
CA LEU A 76 -1.94 -10.03 0.08
C LEU A 76 -1.18 -9.87 1.41
N SER A 77 -1.88 -9.56 2.50
CA SER A 77 -1.29 -9.49 3.85
C SER A 77 -0.62 -10.80 4.27
N SER A 78 -1.32 -11.92 4.04
CA SER A 78 -0.82 -13.25 4.39
C SER A 78 0.42 -13.61 3.58
N ALA A 79 0.45 -13.27 2.29
CA ALA A 79 1.61 -13.48 1.43
C ALA A 79 2.81 -12.64 1.86
N ARG A 80 2.62 -11.33 2.12
CA ARG A 80 3.70 -10.47 2.61
C ARG A 80 4.23 -10.94 3.97
N ASN A 81 3.35 -11.35 4.89
CA ASN A 81 3.76 -11.88 6.19
C ASN A 81 4.58 -13.17 6.07
N ALA A 82 4.14 -14.11 5.22
CA ALA A 82 4.90 -15.33 4.96
C ALA A 82 6.31 -15.04 4.40
N GLY A 83 6.45 -14.01 3.56
CA GLY A 83 7.74 -13.52 3.11
C GLY A 83 8.59 -12.94 4.24
N LEU A 84 8.00 -12.11 5.10
CA LEU A 84 8.67 -11.52 6.27
C LEU A 84 9.16 -12.58 7.26
N ASP A 85 8.38 -13.65 7.47
CA ASP A 85 8.72 -14.70 8.45
C ASP A 85 9.98 -15.49 8.06
N VAL A 86 10.37 -15.49 6.79
CA VAL A 86 11.54 -16.20 6.29
C VAL A 86 12.67 -15.28 5.82
N ALA A 87 12.43 -13.97 5.75
CA ALA A 87 13.39 -12.97 5.31
C ALA A 87 14.58 -12.88 6.25
N LYS A 88 15.80 -12.97 5.70
CA LYS A 88 17.07 -12.96 6.46
C LYS A 88 17.78 -11.61 6.35
N GLY A 89 17.42 -10.78 5.36
CA GLY A 89 18.09 -9.53 5.05
C GLY A 89 18.03 -8.51 6.18
N GLU A 90 19.08 -7.70 6.28
CA GLU A 90 19.11 -6.48 7.09
C GLU A 90 18.27 -5.38 6.43
N TYR A 91 18.08 -5.50 5.12
CA TYR A 91 17.16 -4.66 4.34
C TYR A 91 16.00 -5.50 3.81
N ILE A 92 14.82 -4.89 3.78
CA ILE A 92 13.58 -5.48 3.26
C ILE A 92 13.03 -4.58 2.16
N SER A 93 12.53 -5.17 1.09
CA SER A 93 11.76 -4.46 0.04
C SER A 93 10.55 -5.30 -0.35
N PHE A 94 9.43 -4.63 -0.66
CA PHE A 94 8.23 -5.26 -1.21
C PHE A 94 8.07 -4.80 -2.67
N ILE A 95 7.84 -5.75 -3.56
CA ILE A 95 7.55 -5.49 -4.98
C ILE A 95 6.25 -6.19 -5.33
N ASP A 96 5.28 -5.43 -5.85
CA ASP A 96 4.03 -6.02 -6.34
C ASP A 96 4.30 -6.77 -7.66
N SER A 97 3.78 -7.98 -7.78
CA SER A 97 4.15 -8.95 -8.84
C SER A 97 3.71 -8.57 -10.26
N ASP A 98 2.85 -7.56 -10.40
CA ASP A 98 2.43 -6.99 -11.69
C ASP A 98 3.22 -5.73 -12.09
N ASP A 99 4.17 -5.29 -11.25
CA ASP A 99 5.02 -4.13 -11.47
C ASP A 99 6.45 -4.52 -11.94
N SER A 100 7.32 -3.54 -12.11
CA SER A 100 8.75 -3.74 -12.35
C SER A 100 9.59 -2.60 -11.78
N ILE A 101 10.89 -2.84 -11.60
CA ILE A 101 11.83 -1.85 -11.12
C ILE A 101 12.91 -1.59 -12.16
N LEU A 102 13.43 -0.35 -12.18
CA LEU A 102 14.54 0.01 -13.05
C LEU A 102 15.87 -0.47 -12.47
N PRO A 103 16.91 -0.70 -13.32
CA PRO A 103 18.26 -1.04 -12.87
C PRO A 103 18.82 -0.05 -11.85
N TYR A 104 19.71 -0.52 -10.98
CA TYR A 104 20.40 0.28 -9.96
C TYR A 104 19.50 0.80 -8.82
N MET A 105 18.26 0.33 -8.70
CA MET A 105 17.38 0.75 -7.61
C MET A 105 17.99 0.40 -6.25
N TYR A 106 18.33 -0.87 -6.04
CA TYR A 106 18.80 -1.33 -4.73
C TYR A 106 20.18 -0.81 -4.38
N SER A 107 21.14 -0.82 -5.30
CA SER A 107 22.47 -0.25 -5.04
C SER A 107 22.41 1.22 -4.69
N THR A 108 21.56 2.00 -5.39
CA THR A 108 21.38 3.43 -5.11
C THR A 108 20.68 3.66 -3.77
N MET A 109 19.56 2.98 -3.51
CA MET A 109 18.76 3.22 -2.30
C MET A 109 19.50 2.75 -1.04
N ILE A 110 20.19 1.61 -1.08
CA ILE A 110 20.97 1.11 0.06
C ILE A 110 22.14 2.04 0.35
N LYS A 111 22.85 2.53 -0.68
CA LYS A 111 23.90 3.54 -0.50
C LYS A 111 23.36 4.82 0.16
N VAL A 112 22.15 5.25 -0.20
CA VAL A 112 21.50 6.41 0.45
C VAL A 112 21.20 6.11 1.91
N ILE A 113 20.70 4.91 2.25
CA ILE A 113 20.48 4.47 3.63
C ILE A 113 21.77 4.51 4.44
N GLU A 114 22.85 3.90 3.92
CA GLU A 114 24.13 3.77 4.62
C GLU A 114 24.81 5.11 4.84
N ASN A 115 24.86 5.96 3.79
CA ASN A 115 25.51 7.27 3.86
C ASN A 115 24.83 8.25 4.82
N ASN A 116 23.52 8.07 5.09
CA ASN A 116 22.72 9.02 5.87
C ASN A 116 22.15 8.41 7.16
N ASN A 117 22.44 7.14 7.46
CA ASN A 117 21.88 6.40 8.60
C ASN A 117 20.35 6.45 8.61
N LEU A 118 19.72 6.10 7.46
CA LEU A 118 18.27 6.07 7.33
C LEU A 118 17.71 4.70 7.71
N ASP A 119 16.48 4.68 8.20
CA ASP A 119 15.75 3.43 8.44
C ASP A 119 14.83 3.06 7.27
N ILE A 120 14.36 4.05 6.52
CA ILE A 120 13.50 3.88 5.35
C ILE A 120 13.95 4.85 4.26
N VAL A 121 14.00 4.39 3.02
CA VAL A 121 14.15 5.25 1.85
C VAL A 121 13.06 4.94 0.81
N THR A 122 12.50 5.99 0.21
CA THR A 122 11.47 5.92 -0.84
C THR A 122 12.06 6.46 -2.13
N CYS A 123 11.80 5.81 -3.27
CA CYS A 123 12.13 6.33 -4.60
C CYS A 123 10.90 6.86 -5.34
N GLY A 124 11.13 7.56 -6.44
CA GLY A 124 10.09 8.02 -7.36
C GLY A 124 9.42 6.86 -8.11
N VAL A 125 8.20 7.10 -8.56
CA VAL A 125 7.33 6.14 -9.26
C VAL A 125 6.87 6.73 -10.59
N GLN A 126 6.96 5.96 -11.66
CA GLN A 126 6.25 6.26 -12.90
C GLN A 126 5.06 5.32 -13.09
N ARG A 127 3.94 5.87 -13.57
CA ARG A 127 2.74 5.10 -13.86
C ARG A 127 2.68 4.81 -15.35
N ILE A 128 2.61 3.54 -15.70
CA ILE A 128 2.62 3.06 -17.09
C ILE A 128 1.22 2.61 -17.49
N LYS A 129 0.63 3.28 -18.47
CA LYS A 129 -0.64 2.85 -19.06
C LYS A 129 -0.41 1.85 -20.20
N PRO A 130 -1.43 1.07 -20.60
CA PRO A 130 -1.33 0.18 -21.74
C PRO A 130 -0.85 0.92 -23.01
N GLY A 131 0.21 0.40 -23.64
CA GLY A 131 0.84 0.99 -24.82
C GLY A 131 1.86 2.10 -24.56
N GLU A 132 2.02 2.57 -23.32
CA GLU A 132 3.08 3.51 -22.96
C GLU A 132 4.43 2.79 -22.76
N LYS A 133 5.51 3.47 -23.17
CA LYS A 133 6.88 2.96 -22.95
C LYS A 133 7.37 3.32 -21.55
N ILE A 134 8.14 2.40 -20.96
CA ILE A 134 8.93 2.70 -19.76
C ILE A 134 9.96 3.77 -20.12
N LYS A 135 10.00 4.84 -19.35
CA LYS A 135 11.04 5.86 -19.45
C LYS A 135 12.25 5.39 -18.63
N GLU A 136 13.43 5.82 -19.04
CA GLU A 136 14.62 5.66 -18.20
C GLU A 136 14.46 6.38 -16.87
N THR A 137 15.27 6.01 -15.88
CA THR A 137 15.27 6.69 -14.58
C THR A 137 15.50 8.20 -14.75
N TYR A 138 14.70 9.01 -14.08
CA TYR A 138 14.81 10.46 -14.08
C TYR A 138 14.71 11.01 -12.64
N GLY A 139 15.03 12.28 -12.48
CA GLY A 139 15.26 12.94 -11.20
C GLY A 139 16.74 13.25 -10.99
N ASP A 140 17.03 14.22 -10.16
CA ASP A 140 18.41 14.73 -9.93
C ASP A 140 19.21 13.88 -8.92
N GLY A 141 18.54 12.89 -8.29
CA GLY A 141 19.13 12.03 -7.26
C GLY A 141 19.31 12.72 -5.90
N SER A 142 18.77 13.92 -5.71
CA SER A 142 18.76 14.58 -4.41
C SER A 142 17.97 13.76 -3.39
N VAL A 143 18.34 13.85 -2.12
CA VAL A 143 17.71 13.14 -1.02
C VAL A 143 17.17 14.15 -0.02
N HIS A 144 15.86 14.16 0.17
CA HIS A 144 15.23 14.91 1.25
C HIS A 144 15.09 13.99 2.46
N ILE A 145 15.69 14.37 3.58
CA ILE A 145 15.72 13.59 4.82
C ILE A 145 14.85 14.29 5.84
N VAL A 146 13.97 13.52 6.48
CA VAL A 146 13.12 13.96 7.58
C VAL A 146 13.32 13.04 8.78
N ASP A 147 13.10 13.55 9.98
CA ASP A 147 13.06 12.69 11.17
C ASP A 147 11.82 11.78 11.15
N GLY A 148 11.90 10.65 11.87
CA GLY A 148 10.82 9.65 11.87
C GLY A 148 9.50 10.21 12.39
N ARG A 149 9.51 11.18 13.32
CA ARG A 149 8.29 11.82 13.83
C ARG A 149 7.62 12.69 12.77
N GLU A 150 8.40 13.47 12.02
CA GLU A 150 7.89 14.28 10.91
C GLU A 150 7.31 13.39 9.81
N ALA A 151 8.04 12.33 9.41
CA ALA A 151 7.56 11.34 8.45
C ALA A 151 6.27 10.66 8.91
N LEU A 152 6.15 10.33 10.20
CA LEU A 152 4.94 9.73 10.79
C LEU A 152 3.75 10.69 10.73
N ILE A 153 3.95 11.96 11.07
CA ILE A 153 2.91 13.00 10.98
C ILE A 153 2.42 13.12 9.53
N ASP A 154 3.32 13.20 8.56
CA ASP A 154 2.96 13.29 7.14
C ASP A 154 2.19 12.05 6.65
N CYS A 155 2.69 10.86 6.97
CA CYS A 155 2.03 9.59 6.61
C CYS A 155 0.60 9.51 7.17
N LEU A 156 0.42 9.82 8.45
CA LEU A 156 -0.88 9.78 9.12
C LEU A 156 -1.84 10.85 8.60
N ALA A 157 -1.35 12.08 8.36
CA ALA A 157 -2.15 13.23 7.94
C ALA A 157 -2.56 13.17 6.46
N ASN A 158 -1.81 12.46 5.61
CA ASN A 158 -2.02 12.44 4.16
C ASN A 158 -2.29 11.06 3.57
N ASP A 159 -2.41 10.00 4.41
CA ASP A 159 -2.61 8.61 3.99
C ASP A 159 -1.50 8.11 3.04
N GLY A 160 -0.26 8.39 3.40
CA GLY A 160 0.94 7.99 2.66
C GLY A 160 1.29 6.51 2.87
N ALA A 161 0.49 5.59 2.33
CA ALA A 161 0.47 4.19 2.77
C ALA A 161 1.27 3.20 1.91
N ALA A 162 1.70 3.55 0.69
CA ALA A 162 2.36 2.60 -0.20
C ALA A 162 3.59 1.94 0.45
N VAL A 163 3.61 0.60 0.52
CA VAL A 163 4.74 -0.18 1.08
C VAL A 163 5.77 -0.56 0.02
N TRP A 164 5.37 -0.58 -1.26
CA TRP A 164 6.27 -0.77 -2.40
C TRP A 164 7.08 0.51 -2.69
N CYS A 165 7.97 0.51 -3.65
CA CYS A 165 8.92 1.60 -3.98
C CYS A 165 9.82 2.06 -2.82
N LYS A 166 10.06 1.18 -1.84
CA LYS A 166 10.82 1.48 -0.63
C LYS A 166 11.84 0.38 -0.30
N VAL A 167 12.89 0.79 0.40
CA VAL A 167 13.79 -0.11 1.13
C VAL A 167 13.71 0.26 2.61
N TYR A 168 13.56 -0.75 3.44
CA TYR A 168 13.44 -0.66 4.89
C TYR A 168 14.62 -1.33 5.54
N THR A 169 15.12 -0.81 6.65
CA THR A 169 15.92 -1.60 7.57
C THR A 169 15.03 -2.63 8.28
N LYS A 170 15.59 -3.76 8.67
CA LYS A 170 14.89 -4.76 9.49
C LYS A 170 14.37 -4.17 10.81
N LYS A 171 15.07 -3.16 11.36
CA LYS A 171 14.65 -2.39 12.54
C LYS A 171 13.32 -1.68 12.31
N ALA A 172 13.13 -1.02 11.16
CA ALA A 172 11.88 -0.32 10.84
C ALA A 172 10.69 -1.28 10.73
N ILE A 173 10.88 -2.48 10.20
CA ILE A 173 9.84 -3.51 10.12
C ILE A 173 9.54 -4.09 11.52
N GLY A 174 10.56 -4.48 12.28
CA GLY A 174 10.40 -5.12 13.58
C GLY A 174 9.50 -6.36 13.52
N ASP A 175 8.67 -6.53 14.54
CA ASP A 175 7.71 -7.63 14.65
C ASP A 175 6.34 -7.28 14.04
N ILE A 176 6.21 -6.13 13.38
CA ILE A 176 4.95 -5.68 12.78
C ILE A 176 4.60 -6.61 11.62
N ARG A 177 3.30 -6.95 11.52
CA ARG A 177 2.74 -7.78 10.47
C ARG A 177 1.51 -7.10 9.86
N PHE A 178 1.30 -7.35 8.56
CA PHE A 178 0.11 -6.89 7.86
C PHE A 178 -1.15 -7.59 8.37
N PRO A 179 -2.27 -6.88 8.53
CA PRO A 179 -3.52 -7.47 9.02
C PRO A 179 -4.13 -8.43 7.98
N VAL A 180 -4.19 -9.71 8.32
CA VAL A 180 -4.72 -10.77 7.43
C VAL A 180 -6.25 -10.63 7.25
N GLY A 181 -6.75 -10.91 6.05
CA GLY A 181 -8.18 -10.92 5.73
C GLY A 181 -8.78 -9.55 5.43
N ARG A 182 -7.93 -8.50 5.35
CA ARG A 182 -8.33 -7.14 4.97
C ARG A 182 -7.60 -6.67 3.72
N ILE A 183 -8.25 -5.81 2.94
CA ILE A 183 -7.58 -4.97 1.95
C ILE A 183 -7.27 -3.59 2.57
N PHE A 184 -6.46 -2.76 1.92
CA PHE A 184 -5.86 -1.55 2.53
C PHE A 184 -4.98 -1.88 3.74
N GLU A 185 -4.31 -3.02 3.67
CA GLU A 185 -3.33 -3.50 4.63
C GLU A 185 -2.12 -2.56 4.76
N ASP A 186 -1.77 -1.88 3.67
CA ASP A 186 -0.74 -0.86 3.61
C ASP A 186 -1.12 0.37 4.46
N SER A 187 -2.35 0.88 4.33
CA SER A 187 -2.87 1.98 5.17
C SER A 187 -2.95 1.62 6.66
N ALA A 188 -3.09 0.33 6.98
CA ALA A 188 -3.10 -0.15 8.36
C ALA A 188 -1.69 -0.39 8.93
N THR A 189 -0.64 -0.48 8.09
CA THR A 189 0.68 -0.95 8.51
C THR A 189 1.78 0.07 8.32
N MET A 190 1.77 0.86 7.24
CA MET A 190 2.91 1.73 6.87
C MET A 190 3.30 2.72 7.96
N TYR A 191 2.32 3.34 8.63
CA TYR A 191 2.61 4.27 9.72
C TYR A 191 3.29 3.61 10.92
N LEU A 192 3.08 2.31 11.13
CA LEU A 192 3.76 1.56 12.19
C LEU A 192 5.24 1.33 11.84
N PHE A 193 5.56 1.02 10.58
CA PHE A 193 6.95 0.93 10.12
C PHE A 193 7.67 2.28 10.27
N ILE A 194 7.00 3.38 9.91
CA ILE A 194 7.57 4.73 10.09
C ILE A 194 7.73 5.09 11.58
N ALA A 195 6.82 4.62 12.43
CA ALA A 195 6.93 4.86 13.89
C ALA A 195 8.16 4.21 14.53
N ASN A 196 8.70 3.14 13.92
CA ASN A 196 9.94 2.51 14.32
C ASN A 196 11.20 3.17 13.72
N ALA A 197 11.03 4.09 12.75
CA ALA A 197 12.13 4.74 12.07
C ALA A 197 12.59 6.00 12.81
N GLU A 198 13.90 6.21 12.90
CA GLU A 198 14.49 7.45 13.38
C GLU A 198 14.61 8.49 12.25
N LYS A 199 14.95 8.03 11.04
CA LYS A 199 15.12 8.88 9.85
C LYS A 199 14.55 8.21 8.60
N VAL A 200 13.86 9.03 7.79
CA VAL A 200 13.26 8.62 6.51
C VAL A 200 13.82 9.50 5.39
N GLY A 201 14.23 8.90 4.29
CA GLY A 201 14.71 9.59 3.09
C GLY A 201 13.75 9.48 1.92
N HIS A 202 13.59 10.58 1.20
CA HIS A 202 12.88 10.64 -0.08
C HIS A 202 13.89 10.93 -1.20
N LEU A 203 14.20 9.91 -1.99
CA LEU A 203 15.13 10.01 -3.12
C LEU A 203 14.40 10.53 -4.35
N ASN A 204 14.79 11.70 -4.86
CA ASN A 204 14.26 12.27 -6.09
C ASN A 204 14.86 11.56 -7.31
N LYS A 205 14.54 10.28 -7.46
CA LYS A 205 14.89 9.46 -8.61
C LYS A 205 13.85 8.38 -8.82
N VAL A 206 13.37 8.25 -10.07
CA VAL A 206 12.35 7.26 -10.40
C VAL A 206 13.00 5.91 -10.66
N PHE A 207 12.58 4.90 -9.91
CA PHE A 207 13.03 3.52 -10.08
C PHE A 207 11.89 2.52 -10.15
N TYR A 208 10.67 2.88 -9.75
CA TYR A 208 9.54 1.96 -9.69
C TYR A 208 8.56 2.22 -10.83
N ASN A 209 8.22 1.16 -11.58
CA ASN A 209 7.25 1.17 -12.67
C ASN A 209 5.94 0.56 -12.19
N TYR A 210 4.96 1.39 -11.90
CA TYR A 210 3.62 0.97 -11.56
C TYR A 210 2.78 0.80 -12.84
N PHE A 211 2.39 -0.44 -13.15
CA PHE A 211 1.60 -0.73 -14.35
C PHE A 211 0.11 -0.70 -14.07
N TYR A 212 -0.65 -0.09 -14.99
CA TYR A 212 -2.09 -0.17 -14.93
C TYR A 212 -2.56 -1.61 -15.22
N ASN A 213 -3.23 -2.21 -14.23
CA ASN A 213 -3.82 -3.54 -14.34
C ASN A 213 -5.33 -3.42 -14.06
N SER A 214 -6.17 -3.73 -15.07
CA SER A 214 -7.64 -3.68 -14.95
C SER A 214 -8.19 -4.66 -13.90
N ASN A 215 -7.45 -5.72 -13.58
CA ASN A 215 -7.83 -6.76 -12.62
C ASN A 215 -7.25 -6.53 -11.22
N SER A 216 -6.57 -5.38 -11.00
CA SER A 216 -5.97 -5.08 -9.70
C SER A 216 -7.02 -4.94 -8.58
N ILE A 217 -6.61 -5.22 -7.35
CA ILE A 217 -7.44 -5.07 -6.14
C ILE A 217 -8.01 -3.65 -6.03
N THR A 218 -7.27 -2.63 -6.46
CA THR A 218 -7.71 -1.24 -6.46
C THR A 218 -8.92 -0.98 -7.36
N GLN A 219 -9.12 -1.77 -8.42
CA GLN A 219 -10.31 -1.66 -9.29
C GLN A 219 -11.58 -2.21 -8.62
N THR A 220 -11.45 -3.20 -7.73
CA THR A 220 -12.56 -3.80 -6.97
C THR A 220 -12.79 -3.14 -5.61
N SER A 221 -11.94 -2.20 -5.23
CA SER A 221 -11.93 -1.55 -3.90
C SER A 221 -13.15 -0.69 -3.56
N PHE A 222 -14.16 -0.61 -4.45
CA PHE A 222 -15.39 0.14 -4.19
C PHE A 222 -16.48 -0.70 -3.51
N ALA A 223 -16.31 -2.01 -3.35
CA ALA A 223 -17.26 -2.87 -2.63
C ALA A 223 -17.43 -2.44 -1.15
N PRO A 224 -18.61 -2.61 -0.53
CA PRO A 224 -18.87 -2.24 0.87
C PRO A 224 -17.85 -2.81 1.85
N LYS A 225 -17.52 -4.11 1.73
CA LYS A 225 -16.51 -4.75 2.58
C LYS A 225 -15.14 -4.09 2.44
N ALA A 226 -14.70 -3.83 1.21
CA ALA A 226 -13.43 -3.19 0.94
C ALA A 226 -13.35 -1.79 1.56
N ARG A 227 -14.42 -1.00 1.45
CA ARG A 227 -14.49 0.33 2.06
C ARG A 227 -14.56 0.26 3.58
N TRP A 228 -15.13 -0.78 4.14
CA TRP A 228 -15.12 -1.00 5.58
C TRP A 228 -13.71 -1.35 6.08
N ASP A 229 -12.95 -2.16 5.36
CA ASP A 229 -11.55 -2.44 5.71
C ASP A 229 -10.71 -1.16 5.73
N TYR A 230 -10.95 -0.22 4.78
CA TYR A 230 -10.34 1.10 4.82
C TYR A 230 -10.80 1.95 6.02
N VAL A 231 -12.08 1.86 6.42
CA VAL A 231 -12.58 2.51 7.64
C VAL A 231 -11.82 2.01 8.86
N LEU A 232 -11.61 0.69 8.97
CA LEU A 232 -10.85 0.10 10.08
C LEU A 232 -9.41 0.60 10.10
N ALA A 233 -8.72 0.63 8.97
CA ALA A 233 -7.36 1.13 8.86
C ALA A 233 -7.26 2.61 9.29
N ARG A 234 -8.21 3.47 8.87
CA ARG A 234 -8.23 4.88 9.26
C ARG A 234 -8.63 5.09 10.71
N LYS A 235 -9.47 4.22 11.27
CA LYS A 235 -9.80 4.22 12.70
C LYS A 235 -8.58 3.89 13.54
N GLU A 236 -7.87 2.82 13.20
CA GLU A 236 -6.64 2.40 13.88
C GLU A 236 -5.56 3.50 13.85
N ALA A 237 -5.37 4.15 12.70
CA ALA A 237 -4.45 5.28 12.57
C ALA A 237 -4.87 6.49 13.42
N PHE A 238 -6.17 6.79 13.49
CA PHE A 238 -6.69 7.86 14.35
C PHE A 238 -6.50 7.51 15.83
N GLU A 239 -6.87 6.31 16.28
CA GLU A 239 -6.70 5.84 17.66
C GLU A 239 -5.22 5.84 18.06
N TYR A 240 -4.32 5.41 17.15
CA TYR A 240 -2.87 5.50 17.36
C TYR A 240 -2.40 6.94 17.55
N SER A 241 -2.88 7.89 16.71
CA SER A 241 -2.50 9.30 16.83
C SER A 241 -2.93 9.93 18.17
N VAL A 242 -4.09 9.53 18.68
CA VAL A 242 -4.59 9.94 20.00
C VAL A 242 -3.74 9.31 21.12
N ALA A 243 -3.55 7.99 21.08
CA ALA A 243 -2.81 7.24 22.12
C ALA A 243 -1.35 7.70 22.24
N LYS A 244 -0.72 8.09 21.13
CA LYS A 244 0.68 8.55 21.06
C LYS A 244 0.82 10.08 21.08
N ASN A 245 -0.28 10.82 21.23
CA ASN A 245 -0.31 12.29 21.20
C ASN A 245 0.46 12.86 20.00
N ILE A 246 0.14 12.38 18.79
CA ILE A 246 0.77 12.84 17.55
C ILE A 246 0.10 14.15 17.09
N PRO A 247 0.84 15.19 16.65
CA PRO A 247 0.28 16.52 16.33
C PRO A 247 -0.73 16.58 15.17
N CYS A 248 -1.04 15.45 14.49
CA CYS A 248 -2.00 15.36 13.39
C CYS A 248 -3.33 14.68 13.78
N ILE A 249 -3.72 14.70 15.04
CA ILE A 249 -4.97 14.05 15.53
C ILE A 249 -6.20 14.52 14.75
N LYS A 250 -6.32 15.83 14.45
CA LYS A 250 -7.45 16.39 13.71
C LYS A 250 -7.50 15.90 12.26
N GLU A 251 -6.34 15.78 11.59
CA GLU A 251 -6.23 15.26 10.25
C GLU A 251 -6.63 13.77 10.20
N CYS A 252 -6.11 12.96 11.12
CA CYS A 252 -6.44 11.54 11.27
C CYS A 252 -7.94 11.35 11.52
N LYS A 253 -8.53 12.13 12.43
CA LYS A 253 -9.97 12.15 12.70
C LYS A 253 -10.77 12.44 11.43
N SER A 254 -10.39 13.49 10.71
CA SER A 254 -11.07 13.89 9.47
C SER A 254 -10.95 12.82 8.37
N LEU A 255 -9.80 12.15 8.23
CA LEU A 255 -9.62 11.03 7.31
C LEU A 255 -10.45 9.81 7.71
N TYR A 256 -10.58 9.52 9.00
CA TYR A 256 -11.49 8.48 9.49
C TYR A 256 -12.94 8.80 9.13
N VAL A 257 -13.40 10.02 9.39
CA VAL A 257 -14.76 10.46 9.00
C VAL A 257 -14.98 10.40 7.49
N LYS A 258 -13.97 10.79 6.69
CA LYS A 258 -13.99 10.64 5.23
C LYS A 258 -14.13 9.19 4.79
N ALA A 259 -13.45 8.26 5.46
CA ALA A 259 -13.56 6.83 5.18
C ALA A 259 -14.97 6.30 5.50
N LEU A 260 -15.58 6.70 6.63
CA LEU A 260 -16.98 6.38 6.97
C LEU A 260 -17.96 6.85 5.89
N LEU A 261 -17.83 8.10 5.43
CA LEU A 261 -18.67 8.68 4.37
C LEU A 261 -18.46 7.96 3.03
N SER A 262 -17.23 7.60 2.69
CA SER A 262 -16.90 6.82 1.50
C SER A 262 -17.47 5.40 1.55
N CYS A 263 -17.39 4.73 2.70
CA CYS A 263 -17.98 3.42 2.92
C CYS A 263 -19.51 3.48 2.76
N MET A 264 -20.16 4.46 3.38
CA MET A 264 -21.61 4.66 3.24
C MET A 264 -22.00 4.87 1.77
N THR A 265 -21.17 5.60 0.97
CA THR A 265 -21.41 5.75 -0.47
C THR A 265 -21.40 4.40 -1.19
N ALA A 266 -20.44 3.53 -0.90
CA ALA A 266 -20.35 2.19 -1.50
C ALA A 266 -21.53 1.30 -1.08
N VAL A 267 -21.90 1.35 0.19
CA VAL A 267 -23.05 0.62 0.74
C VAL A 267 -24.35 0.96 0.01
N TYR A 268 -24.62 2.25 -0.23
CA TYR A 268 -25.80 2.65 -0.98
C TYR A 268 -25.75 2.37 -2.47
N ALA A 269 -24.52 2.40 -3.05
CA ALA A 269 -24.33 2.22 -4.48
C ALA A 269 -24.45 0.76 -4.93
N CYS A 270 -23.88 -0.17 -4.16
CA CYS A 270 -23.76 -1.57 -4.58
C CYS A 270 -23.96 -2.59 -3.43
N GLY A 271 -24.31 -2.16 -2.23
CA GLY A 271 -24.58 -3.05 -1.11
C GLY A 271 -25.93 -3.76 -1.22
N THR A 272 -25.99 -5.01 -0.78
CA THR A 272 -27.23 -5.75 -0.55
C THR A 272 -28.04 -5.10 0.58
N ASP A 273 -29.33 -5.44 0.71
CA ASP A 273 -30.16 -4.87 1.78
C ASP A 273 -29.68 -5.28 3.18
N SER A 274 -29.14 -6.49 3.32
CA SER A 274 -28.49 -6.95 4.56
C SER A 274 -27.26 -6.12 4.89
N GLU A 275 -26.37 -5.86 3.90
CA GLU A 275 -25.20 -5.01 4.08
C GLU A 275 -25.59 -3.56 4.41
N LYS A 276 -26.60 -3.00 3.72
CA LYS A 276 -27.13 -1.67 4.03
C LYS A 276 -27.58 -1.55 5.48
N LYS A 277 -28.30 -2.54 6.01
CA LYS A 277 -28.73 -2.57 7.40
C LYS A 277 -27.52 -2.64 8.33
N MET A 278 -26.65 -3.63 8.13
CA MET A 278 -25.48 -3.88 8.97
C MET A 278 -24.52 -2.66 9.03
N TYR A 279 -24.18 -2.07 7.88
CA TYR A 279 -23.23 -0.95 7.85
C TYR A 279 -23.85 0.36 8.34
N LYS A 280 -25.16 0.58 8.14
CA LYS A 280 -25.86 1.73 8.73
C LYS A 280 -25.78 1.72 10.25
N GLU A 281 -26.03 0.58 10.86
CA GLU A 281 -25.97 0.41 12.32
C GLU A 281 -24.56 0.72 12.88
N LYS A 282 -23.50 0.46 12.11
CA LYS A 282 -22.11 0.73 12.50
C LYS A 282 -21.66 2.17 12.21
N ILE A 283 -22.08 2.73 11.06
CA ILE A 283 -21.51 3.99 10.55
C ILE A 283 -22.29 5.20 11.05
N ILE A 284 -23.62 5.13 11.10
CA ILE A 284 -24.43 6.31 11.45
C ILE A 284 -24.13 6.84 12.85
N PRO A 285 -24.03 6.04 13.91
CA PRO A 285 -23.68 6.53 15.24
C PRO A 285 -22.33 7.26 15.27
N GLU A 286 -21.33 6.72 14.57
CA GLU A 286 -20.02 7.35 14.48
C GLU A 286 -20.08 8.71 13.76
N LEU A 287 -20.80 8.80 12.63
CA LEU A 287 -20.96 10.08 11.91
C LEU A 287 -21.71 11.12 12.74
N ILE A 288 -22.74 10.73 13.49
CA ILE A 288 -23.48 11.63 14.38
C ILE A 288 -22.55 12.19 15.47
N LYS A 289 -21.67 11.36 16.04
CA LYS A 289 -20.67 11.77 17.03
C LYS A 289 -19.76 12.89 16.51
N TYR A 290 -19.38 12.86 15.24
CA TYR A 290 -18.42 13.80 14.67
C TYR A 290 -19.05 14.97 13.89
N LYS A 291 -20.36 15.01 13.69
CA LYS A 291 -20.99 16.03 12.83
C LYS A 291 -20.89 17.46 13.34
N HIS A 292 -20.71 17.67 14.65
CA HIS A 292 -20.54 18.98 15.28
C HIS A 292 -19.09 19.30 15.65
N ASP A 293 -18.17 18.36 15.42
CA ASP A 293 -16.75 18.53 15.71
C ASP A 293 -16.05 19.19 14.51
N ARG A 294 -15.56 20.42 14.68
CA ARG A 294 -14.90 21.21 13.64
C ARG A 294 -13.68 20.51 13.03
N ASP A 295 -12.90 19.79 13.83
CA ASP A 295 -11.70 19.08 13.39
C ASP A 295 -12.02 17.98 12.38
N SER A 296 -13.21 17.40 12.46
CA SER A 296 -13.68 16.36 11.54
C SER A 296 -13.81 16.85 10.09
N TYR A 297 -13.80 18.15 9.84
CA TYR A 297 -14.00 18.74 8.51
C TYR A 297 -12.70 19.11 7.78
N CYS A 298 -11.54 19.12 8.42
CA CYS A 298 -10.32 19.72 7.89
C CYS A 298 -9.82 19.07 6.59
N LYS A 299 -10.03 17.75 6.38
CA LYS A 299 -9.65 17.01 5.17
C LYS A 299 -10.85 16.62 4.29
N LEU A 300 -12.06 17.12 4.57
CA LEU A 300 -13.25 16.82 3.78
C LEU A 300 -13.40 17.84 2.64
N ASN A 301 -13.76 17.34 1.44
CA ASN A 301 -14.26 18.19 0.37
C ASN A 301 -15.70 18.66 0.66
N ASP A 302 -16.21 19.63 -0.10
CA ASP A 302 -17.51 20.25 0.18
C ASP A 302 -18.66 19.24 0.13
N LYS A 303 -18.63 18.27 -0.77
CA LYS A 303 -19.58 17.16 -0.82
C LYS A 303 -19.66 16.42 0.51
N TYR A 304 -18.51 16.00 1.04
CA TYR A 304 -18.46 15.27 2.31
C TYR A 304 -18.78 16.17 3.52
N LYS A 305 -18.45 17.45 3.47
CA LYS A 305 -18.87 18.41 4.52
C LYS A 305 -20.38 18.51 4.63
N ILE A 306 -21.08 18.62 3.47
CA ILE A 306 -22.54 18.63 3.43
C ILE A 306 -23.10 17.31 3.96
N TRP A 307 -22.55 16.19 3.55
CA TRP A 307 -23.02 14.87 3.98
C TRP A 307 -22.86 14.64 5.47
N LEU A 308 -21.74 15.05 6.05
CA LEU A 308 -21.53 14.96 7.48
C LEU A 308 -22.56 15.81 8.26
N ARG A 309 -22.84 17.03 7.82
CA ARG A 309 -23.86 17.90 8.45
C ARG A 309 -25.26 17.29 8.39
N LEU A 310 -25.59 16.58 7.33
CA LEU A 310 -26.89 15.93 7.09
C LEU A 310 -26.98 14.52 7.65
N SER A 311 -25.98 14.06 8.40
CA SER A 311 -25.87 12.66 8.86
C SER A 311 -26.95 12.18 9.84
N GLY A 312 -27.96 13.00 10.17
CA GLY A 312 -29.17 12.56 10.87
C GLY A 312 -30.36 12.18 9.96
N ASN A 313 -30.33 12.57 8.64
CA ASN A 313 -31.44 12.40 7.68
C ASN A 313 -31.00 11.66 6.40
N PHE A 314 -30.29 10.57 6.56
CA PHE A 314 -29.52 9.86 5.52
C PHE A 314 -30.28 9.31 4.30
N ASN A 315 -31.60 9.19 4.34
CA ASN A 315 -32.30 8.33 3.37
C ASN A 315 -32.39 8.86 1.94
N VAL A 316 -32.38 10.16 1.68
CA VAL A 316 -32.63 10.72 0.35
C VAL A 316 -31.33 11.19 -0.36
N ILE A 317 -30.46 11.90 0.33
CA ILE A 317 -29.30 12.57 -0.28
C ILE A 317 -28.20 11.57 -0.69
N HIS A 318 -27.99 10.50 0.10
CA HIS A 318 -27.00 9.48 -0.22
C HIS A 318 -27.43 8.59 -1.38
N ILE A 319 -28.72 8.29 -1.54
CA ILE A 319 -29.23 7.51 -2.67
C ILE A 319 -29.00 8.26 -3.99
N ILE A 320 -29.28 9.56 -4.02
CA ILE A 320 -29.10 10.40 -5.21
C ILE A 320 -27.60 10.52 -5.55
N SER A 321 -26.76 10.75 -4.56
CA SER A 321 -25.32 10.91 -4.74
C SER A 321 -24.58 9.61 -5.08
N ALA A 322 -25.02 8.48 -4.55
CA ALA A 322 -24.51 7.17 -4.93
C ALA A 322 -24.84 6.84 -6.40
N LYS A 323 -26.04 7.14 -6.84
CA LYS A 323 -26.46 7.00 -8.25
C LYS A 323 -25.65 7.91 -9.17
N ILE A 324 -25.37 9.15 -8.80
CA ILE A 324 -24.52 10.08 -9.57
C ILE A 324 -23.07 9.58 -9.65
N SER A 325 -22.54 9.03 -8.57
CA SER A 325 -21.18 8.47 -8.53
C SER A 325 -21.02 7.22 -9.41
N LEU A 326 -22.04 6.36 -9.43
CA LEU A 326 -22.10 5.19 -10.33
C LEU A 326 -22.24 5.62 -11.79
N PHE A 327 -23.08 6.61 -12.08
CA PHE A 327 -23.27 7.12 -13.43
C PHE A 327 -21.97 7.74 -13.99
N SER A 328 -21.23 8.50 -13.19
CA SER A 328 -19.93 9.07 -13.60
C SER A 328 -18.84 8.02 -13.83
N LYS A 329 -18.85 6.89 -13.10
CA LYS A 329 -17.92 5.76 -13.32
C LYS A 329 -18.31 4.93 -14.55
N ASN A 330 -19.59 4.72 -14.79
CA ASN A 330 -20.08 4.02 -15.98
C ASN A 330 -19.87 4.85 -17.25
N CYS A 331 -20.06 6.17 -17.22
CA CYS A 331 -19.72 7.07 -18.32
C CYS A 331 -18.22 7.06 -18.64
N LYS A 332 -17.34 7.00 -17.63
CA LYS A 332 -15.88 6.86 -17.85
C LYS A 332 -15.47 5.48 -18.39
N LYS A 333 -16.31 4.45 -18.22
CA LYS A 333 -16.08 3.11 -18.81
C LYS A 333 -16.59 3.01 -20.25
N ILE A 334 -17.57 3.84 -20.63
CA ILE A 334 -18.15 3.89 -21.99
C ILE A 334 -17.36 4.83 -22.90
N LEU A 335 -16.61 5.79 -22.33
CA LEU A 335 -15.78 6.77 -23.06
C LEU A 335 -14.28 6.36 -23.12
N ARG A 336 -13.96 5.12 -22.79
CA ARG A 336 -12.65 4.45 -22.93
C ARG A 336 -12.82 3.17 -23.76
#